data_6496091c8ba1a83998d58880d5e5b112
#
_entry.id   6496091c8ba1a83998d58880d5e5b112
#
_cell.length_a   1.000
_cell.length_b   1.000
_cell.length_c   1.000
_cell.angle_alpha   90.00
_cell.angle_beta   90.00
_cell.angle_gamma   90.00
#
_symmetry.space_group_name_H-M   'P 1'
#
loop_
_entity.id
_entity.type
_entity.pdbx_description
1 polymer ?
#
loop_
_entity_poly.entity_id
_entity_poly.type
_entity_poly.pdbx_seq_one_letter_code
_entity_poly.pdbx_strand_id
1 'polypeptide(L)'
;MSAPLPFQGQKRRFIKQLEEMAKQQKEGTVFVDLFGGSGLVSHTIKRARPDCRVVYNDFDHYSERLANVGRTNAMLQALRPIVAPIQHKMRITEPIRSEVVAEVEKWNKTGYVDWFSISSNLHFTMNYSHNFEEFSKQTLYNRMRKDDYDVEGYLEGVEVVSMDYRRLFDQFCKMENVVFILDPPYLSTDCATYKSDNYWKLSDYLDVLKCLKNTKFVYFTSSKSTIVELADWIARNDFHGNPFEGATIHRFHVEGIALNYDDMMLVKAA
;
A
#
# COMPACT_ATOMS: atom_id res chain seq x y z
N MET A 1 14.12 -2.88 -3.36
CA MET A 1 12.92 -3.59 -3.86
C MET A 1 11.73 -2.64 -3.83
N SER A 2 10.76 -2.80 -4.73
CA SER A 2 9.50 -2.05 -4.76
C SER A 2 8.40 -2.98 -5.26
N ALA A 3 7.14 -2.67 -4.94
CA ALA A 3 6.03 -3.35 -5.59
C ALA A 3 6.06 -3.09 -7.11
N PRO A 4 5.66 -4.07 -7.93
CA PRO A 4 5.79 -3.97 -9.39
C PRO A 4 4.85 -2.94 -10.01
N LEU A 5 3.62 -2.81 -9.49
CA LEU A 5 2.65 -1.83 -9.96
C LEU A 5 2.62 -0.58 -9.06
N PRO A 6 2.19 0.57 -9.58
CA PRO A 6 2.05 1.79 -8.80
C PRO A 6 1.12 1.58 -7.61
N PHE A 7 1.56 2.03 -6.44
CA PHE A 7 0.76 2.03 -5.21
C PHE A 7 1.28 3.12 -4.28
N GLN A 8 0.37 3.85 -3.63
CA GLN A 8 0.73 4.89 -2.67
C GLN A 8 1.05 4.27 -1.31
N GLY A 9 2.02 4.83 -0.58
CA GLY A 9 2.33 4.38 0.78
C GLY A 9 3.22 3.15 0.88
N GLN A 10 3.86 2.68 -0.22
CA GLN A 10 4.78 1.53 -0.16
C GLN A 10 5.90 1.70 0.87
N LYS A 11 6.16 0.69 1.67
CA LYS A 11 7.14 0.67 2.76
C LYS A 11 8.58 0.35 2.30
N ARG A 12 8.99 0.87 1.13
CA ARG A 12 10.30 0.58 0.48
C ARG A 12 11.51 0.85 1.37
N ARG A 13 11.41 1.86 2.23
CA ARG A 13 12.51 2.28 3.12
C ARG A 13 12.77 1.29 4.24
N PHE A 14 11.78 0.47 4.60
CA PHE A 14 11.85 -0.46 5.71
C PHE A 14 12.22 -1.90 5.30
N ILE A 15 12.51 -2.16 4.03
CA ILE A 15 12.75 -3.51 3.52
C ILE A 15 13.85 -4.23 4.29
N LYS A 16 14.99 -3.56 4.51
CA LYS A 16 16.11 -4.15 5.25
C LYS A 16 15.72 -4.53 6.67
N GLN A 17 15.05 -3.64 7.39
CA GLN A 17 14.59 -3.86 8.76
C GLN A 17 13.53 -4.98 8.83
N LEU A 18 12.65 -5.05 7.83
CA LEU A 18 11.66 -6.13 7.71
C LEU A 18 12.33 -7.50 7.49
N GLU A 19 13.32 -7.58 6.61
CA GLU A 19 14.09 -8.81 6.37
C GLU A 19 14.84 -9.24 7.63
N GLU A 20 15.49 -8.32 8.32
CA GLU A 20 16.21 -8.58 9.58
C GLU A 20 15.25 -9.07 10.67
N MET A 21 14.13 -8.38 10.86
CA MET A 21 13.08 -8.76 11.81
C MET A 21 12.53 -10.17 11.51
N ALA A 22 12.19 -10.44 10.24
CA ALA A 22 11.65 -11.72 9.84
C ALA A 22 12.63 -12.88 10.10
N LYS A 23 13.93 -12.69 9.81
CA LYS A 23 14.98 -13.68 10.05
C LYS A 23 15.20 -14.00 11.53
N GLN A 24 14.89 -13.07 12.43
CA GLN A 24 15.01 -13.27 13.89
C GLN A 24 13.85 -14.08 14.49
N GLN A 25 12.76 -14.27 13.75
CA GLN A 25 11.61 -15.01 14.25
C GLN A 25 11.87 -16.50 14.26
N LYS A 26 11.23 -17.20 15.22
CA LYS A 26 11.31 -18.66 15.38
C LYS A 26 10.74 -19.38 14.16
N GLU A 27 11.17 -20.62 13.98
CA GLU A 27 10.55 -21.54 13.03
C GLU A 27 9.05 -21.71 13.34
N GLY A 28 8.22 -21.83 12.30
CA GLY A 28 6.77 -21.94 12.44
C GLY A 28 6.05 -20.61 12.76
N THR A 29 6.77 -19.47 12.75
CA THR A 29 6.10 -18.16 12.88
C THR A 29 5.16 -17.91 11.70
N VAL A 30 3.96 -17.44 12.02
CA VAL A 30 2.96 -16.99 11.04
C VAL A 30 2.96 -15.47 11.01
N PHE A 31 3.13 -14.89 9.83
CA PHE A 31 3.00 -13.45 9.63
C PHE A 31 1.62 -13.16 9.03
N VAL A 32 0.88 -12.23 9.65
CA VAL A 32 -0.46 -11.86 9.22
C VAL A 32 -0.49 -10.36 8.92
N ASP A 33 -0.53 -10.02 7.65
CA ASP A 33 -0.58 -8.64 7.17
C ASP A 33 -2.03 -8.19 7.06
N LEU A 34 -2.48 -7.44 8.08
CA LEU A 34 -3.87 -7.00 8.22
C LEU A 34 -4.24 -5.89 7.22
N PHE A 35 -3.25 -5.14 6.72
CA PHE A 35 -3.40 -3.99 5.84
C PHE A 35 -2.40 -4.08 4.68
N GLY A 36 -2.51 -5.13 3.89
CA GLY A 36 -1.46 -5.55 2.96
C GLY A 36 -1.13 -4.58 1.82
N GLY A 37 -2.10 -3.74 1.41
CA GLY A 37 -1.91 -2.72 0.36
C GLY A 37 -1.29 -3.29 -0.92
N SER A 38 -0.07 -2.88 -1.26
CA SER A 38 0.63 -3.43 -2.43
C SER A 38 1.25 -4.82 -2.22
N GLY A 39 1.14 -5.42 -1.05
CA GLY A 39 1.78 -6.69 -0.70
C GLY A 39 3.30 -6.63 -0.55
N LEU A 40 3.92 -5.44 -0.58
CA LEU A 40 5.39 -5.32 -0.52
C LEU A 40 5.97 -5.87 0.79
N VAL A 41 5.31 -5.65 1.91
CA VAL A 41 5.74 -6.15 3.22
C VAL A 41 5.64 -7.67 3.25
N SER A 42 4.50 -8.23 2.88
CA SER A 42 4.25 -9.67 2.80
C SER A 42 5.22 -10.38 1.86
N HIS A 43 5.45 -9.81 0.66
CA HIS A 43 6.44 -10.33 -0.31
C HIS A 43 7.87 -10.28 0.27
N THR A 44 8.26 -9.19 0.93
CA THR A 44 9.59 -9.06 1.55
C THR A 44 9.82 -10.11 2.61
N ILE A 45 8.83 -10.33 3.49
CA ILE A 45 8.91 -11.33 4.55
C ILE A 45 8.99 -12.75 3.95
N LYS A 46 8.13 -13.06 2.97
CA LYS A 46 8.13 -14.38 2.32
C LYS A 46 9.45 -14.69 1.63
N ARG A 47 10.07 -13.72 0.99
CA ARG A 47 11.42 -13.89 0.42
C ARG A 47 12.50 -14.09 1.46
N ALA A 48 12.43 -13.36 2.59
CA ALA A 48 13.40 -13.51 3.68
C ALA A 48 13.24 -14.84 4.43
N ARG A 49 12.01 -15.36 4.49
CA ARG A 49 11.61 -16.58 5.21
C ARG A 49 10.66 -17.42 4.36
N PRO A 50 11.16 -18.14 3.35
CA PRO A 50 10.34 -19.01 2.50
C PRO A 50 9.62 -20.13 3.27
N ASP A 51 10.17 -20.54 4.41
CA ASP A 51 9.63 -21.54 5.33
C ASP A 51 8.41 -21.07 6.12
N CYS A 52 8.24 -19.76 6.33
CA CYS A 52 7.16 -19.22 7.13
C CYS A 52 5.85 -19.10 6.33
N ARG A 53 4.73 -19.27 7.03
CA ARG A 53 3.41 -18.90 6.52
C ARG A 53 3.26 -17.39 6.55
N VAL A 54 2.85 -16.79 5.44
CA VAL A 54 2.55 -15.36 5.32
C VAL A 54 1.15 -15.21 4.75
N VAL A 55 0.27 -14.57 5.51
CA VAL A 55 -1.12 -14.26 5.14
C VAL A 55 -1.20 -12.77 4.80
N TYR A 56 -1.62 -12.46 3.60
CA TYR A 56 -1.73 -11.10 3.06
C TYR A 56 -3.21 -10.74 2.84
N ASN A 57 -3.68 -9.73 3.53
CA ASN A 57 -5.03 -9.21 3.37
C ASN A 57 -5.08 -8.19 2.23
N ASP A 58 -5.51 -8.64 1.08
CA ASP A 58 -5.64 -7.85 -0.14
C ASP A 58 -7.00 -7.12 -0.20
N PHE A 59 -7.22 -6.21 0.72
CA PHE A 59 -8.46 -5.43 0.77
C PHE A 59 -8.58 -4.43 -0.40
N ASP A 60 -7.43 -3.98 -0.94
CA ASP A 60 -7.35 -3.04 -2.05
C ASP A 60 -7.35 -3.72 -3.44
N HIS A 61 -7.57 -5.04 -3.50
CA HIS A 61 -7.62 -5.83 -4.74
C HIS A 61 -6.34 -5.68 -5.60
N TYR A 62 -5.18 -5.57 -4.96
CA TYR A 62 -3.91 -5.45 -5.67
C TYR A 62 -3.56 -6.72 -6.45
N SER A 63 -3.94 -7.90 -5.96
CA SER A 63 -3.77 -9.17 -6.64
C SER A 63 -4.53 -9.24 -7.97
N GLU A 64 -5.72 -8.63 -8.06
CA GLU A 64 -6.46 -8.50 -9.32
C GLU A 64 -5.69 -7.66 -10.34
N ARG A 65 -5.04 -6.57 -9.90
CA ARG A 65 -4.20 -5.74 -10.74
C ARG A 65 -2.99 -6.52 -11.27
N LEU A 66 -2.35 -7.35 -10.42
CA LEU A 66 -1.26 -8.24 -10.81
C LEU A 66 -1.73 -9.27 -11.86
N ALA A 67 -2.88 -9.90 -11.63
CA ALA A 67 -3.46 -10.87 -12.56
C ALA A 67 -3.78 -10.27 -13.94
N ASN A 68 -4.08 -8.96 -14.00
CA ASN A 68 -4.40 -8.23 -15.23
C ASN A 68 -3.20 -7.48 -15.83
N VAL A 69 -1.96 -7.73 -15.37
CA VAL A 69 -0.76 -7.00 -15.83
C VAL A 69 -0.54 -7.14 -17.33
N GLY A 70 -0.80 -8.31 -17.92
CA GLY A 70 -0.67 -8.52 -19.36
C GLY A 70 -1.58 -7.59 -20.16
N ARG A 71 -2.83 -7.42 -19.72
CA ARG A 71 -3.77 -6.49 -20.33
C ARG A 71 -3.35 -5.03 -20.12
N THR A 72 -2.88 -4.67 -18.94
CA THR A 72 -2.35 -3.34 -18.63
C THR A 72 -1.15 -3.01 -19.52
N ASN A 73 -0.21 -3.94 -19.70
CA ASN A 73 0.95 -3.76 -20.57
C ASN A 73 0.54 -3.60 -22.03
N ALA A 74 -0.39 -4.42 -22.53
CA ALA A 74 -0.90 -4.30 -23.90
C ALA A 74 -1.56 -2.94 -24.17
N MET A 75 -2.32 -2.43 -23.20
CA MET A 75 -2.90 -1.08 -23.28
C MET A 75 -1.81 0.01 -23.29
N LEU A 76 -0.79 -0.10 -22.44
CA LEU A 76 0.35 0.84 -22.45
C LEU A 76 1.13 0.78 -23.76
N GLN A 77 1.32 -0.40 -24.35
CA GLN A 77 1.94 -0.57 -25.65
C GLN A 77 1.14 0.13 -26.75
N ALA A 78 -0.19 0.08 -26.72
CA ALA A 78 -1.04 0.80 -27.67
C ALA A 78 -0.98 2.33 -27.47
N LEU A 79 -0.82 2.82 -26.25
CA LEU A 79 -0.77 4.24 -25.90
C LEU A 79 0.61 4.88 -26.18
N ARG A 80 1.71 4.13 -26.07
CA ARG A 80 3.09 4.66 -26.27
C ARG A 80 3.28 5.38 -27.59
N PRO A 81 2.90 4.82 -28.77
CA PRO A 81 3.07 5.52 -30.03
C PRO A 81 2.23 6.79 -30.15
N ILE A 82 1.04 6.84 -29.53
CA ILE A 82 0.16 8.02 -29.56
C ILE A 82 0.82 9.19 -28.81
N VAL A 83 1.43 8.92 -27.64
CA VAL A 83 2.07 9.97 -26.83
C VAL A 83 3.52 10.24 -27.20
N ALA A 84 4.14 9.43 -28.08
CA ALA A 84 5.54 9.56 -28.47
C ALA A 84 5.95 10.95 -29.00
N PRO A 85 5.10 11.70 -29.74
CA PRO A 85 5.44 13.06 -30.18
C PRO A 85 5.56 14.07 -29.02
N ILE A 86 5.00 13.78 -27.85
CA ILE A 86 5.03 14.69 -26.69
C ILE A 86 6.24 14.36 -25.82
N GLN A 87 7.06 15.36 -25.51
CA GLN A 87 8.19 15.19 -24.59
C GLN A 87 7.74 14.67 -23.23
N HIS A 88 8.55 13.79 -22.62
CA HIS A 88 8.25 13.22 -21.29
C HIS A 88 8.01 14.31 -20.23
N LYS A 89 6.98 14.13 -19.41
CA LYS A 89 6.44 15.04 -18.38
C LYS A 89 5.73 16.29 -18.92
N MET A 90 5.64 16.47 -20.24
CA MET A 90 4.88 17.58 -20.81
C MET A 90 3.40 17.25 -20.90
N ARG A 91 2.58 18.31 -20.90
CA ARG A 91 1.13 18.22 -21.06
C ARG A 91 0.77 17.72 -22.46
N ILE A 92 -0.19 16.80 -22.52
CA ILE A 92 -0.76 16.29 -23.76
C ILE A 92 -1.94 17.22 -24.15
N THR A 93 -1.86 17.80 -25.32
CA THR A 93 -2.88 18.73 -25.88
C THR A 93 -3.56 18.11 -27.09
N GLU A 94 -4.60 18.75 -27.60
CA GLU A 94 -5.25 18.34 -28.84
C GLU A 94 -4.27 18.43 -30.05
N PRO A 95 -4.38 17.57 -31.03
CA PRO A 95 -5.37 16.47 -31.16
C PRO A 95 -5.00 15.20 -30.40
N ILE A 96 -3.76 15.05 -29.95
CA ILE A 96 -3.21 13.81 -29.30
C ILE A 96 -4.02 13.45 -28.06
N ARG A 97 -4.52 14.43 -27.30
CA ARG A 97 -5.38 14.18 -26.13
C ARG A 97 -6.62 13.38 -26.50
N SER A 98 -7.30 13.77 -27.57
CA SER A 98 -8.51 13.08 -28.04
C SER A 98 -8.18 11.64 -28.49
N GLU A 99 -7.04 11.40 -29.13
CA GLU A 99 -6.59 10.06 -29.52
C GLU A 99 -6.33 9.18 -28.30
N VAL A 100 -5.65 9.72 -27.27
CA VAL A 100 -5.40 8.99 -26.00
C VAL A 100 -6.72 8.62 -25.32
N VAL A 101 -7.65 9.58 -25.20
CA VAL A 101 -8.96 9.33 -24.55
C VAL A 101 -9.74 8.27 -25.32
N ALA A 102 -9.77 8.34 -26.65
CA ALA A 102 -10.44 7.34 -27.50
C ALA A 102 -9.84 5.94 -27.36
N GLU A 103 -8.52 5.82 -27.30
CA GLU A 103 -7.87 4.51 -27.12
C GLU A 103 -8.17 3.95 -25.72
N VAL A 104 -8.11 4.76 -24.66
CA VAL A 104 -8.48 4.34 -23.29
C VAL A 104 -9.95 3.91 -23.22
N GLU A 105 -10.86 4.64 -23.90
CA GLU A 105 -12.28 4.29 -23.97
C GLU A 105 -12.50 2.90 -24.61
N LYS A 106 -11.80 2.62 -25.70
CA LYS A 106 -11.84 1.33 -26.39
C LYS A 106 -11.45 0.19 -25.45
N TRP A 107 -10.37 0.35 -24.68
CA TRP A 107 -9.95 -0.64 -23.68
C TRP A 107 -10.97 -0.80 -22.56
N ASN A 108 -11.54 0.31 -22.07
CA ASN A 108 -12.57 0.28 -21.03
C ASN A 108 -13.84 -0.45 -21.47
N LYS A 109 -14.26 -0.31 -22.75
CA LYS A 109 -15.42 -1.02 -23.31
C LYS A 109 -15.20 -2.52 -23.46
N THR A 110 -13.95 -2.98 -23.50
CA THR A 110 -13.61 -4.39 -23.77
C THR A 110 -13.19 -5.16 -22.51
N GLY A 111 -13.17 -4.55 -21.33
CA GLY A 111 -12.89 -5.25 -20.07
C GLY A 111 -12.13 -4.41 -19.04
N TYR A 112 -11.41 -5.09 -18.16
CA TYR A 112 -10.70 -4.51 -17.03
C TYR A 112 -9.69 -3.43 -17.43
N VAL A 113 -9.63 -2.35 -16.66
CA VAL A 113 -8.61 -1.30 -16.74
C VAL A 113 -8.01 -1.04 -15.36
N ASP A 114 -6.70 -1.19 -15.22
CA ASP A 114 -5.98 -0.75 -14.02
C ASP A 114 -5.82 0.77 -14.02
N TRP A 115 -6.82 1.46 -13.46
CA TRP A 115 -6.87 2.92 -13.43
C TRP A 115 -5.69 3.55 -12.71
N PHE A 116 -5.13 2.90 -11.68
CA PHE A 116 -3.93 3.39 -10.98
C PHE A 116 -2.71 3.38 -11.89
N SER A 117 -2.50 2.27 -12.62
CA SER A 117 -1.37 2.16 -13.56
C SER A 117 -1.52 3.13 -14.73
N ILE A 118 -2.73 3.27 -15.30
CA ILE A 118 -2.98 4.21 -16.40
C ILE A 118 -2.81 5.66 -15.93
N SER A 119 -3.36 6.02 -14.77
CA SER A 119 -3.19 7.35 -14.18
C SER A 119 -1.73 7.68 -13.90
N SER A 120 -0.96 6.73 -13.38
CA SER A 120 0.49 6.92 -13.13
C SER A 120 1.29 7.24 -14.39
N ASN A 121 0.80 6.80 -15.56
CA ASN A 121 1.43 7.02 -16.86
C ASN A 121 0.92 8.26 -17.60
N LEU A 122 -0.26 8.77 -17.24
CA LEU A 122 -0.94 9.83 -18.01
C LEU A 122 -1.41 11.02 -17.19
N HIS A 123 -1.36 10.98 -15.86
CA HIS A 123 -1.74 12.12 -15.02
C HIS A 123 -0.54 12.77 -14.35
N PHE A 124 -0.76 13.96 -13.79
CA PHE A 124 0.21 14.58 -12.90
C PHE A 124 0.42 13.72 -11.63
N THR A 125 1.57 13.81 -11.02
CA THR A 125 1.95 13.00 -9.85
C THR A 125 0.89 13.01 -8.76
N MET A 126 0.57 11.84 -8.22
CA MET A 126 -0.39 11.63 -7.14
C MET A 126 -1.86 11.92 -7.51
N ASN A 127 -2.16 12.13 -8.78
CA ASN A 127 -3.53 12.27 -9.25
C ASN A 127 -3.98 10.96 -9.92
N TYR A 128 -5.00 10.30 -9.36
CA TYR A 128 -5.51 9.03 -9.84
C TYR A 128 -6.99 9.17 -10.20
N SER A 129 -7.40 8.52 -11.29
CA SER A 129 -8.78 8.31 -11.66
C SER A 129 -9.20 6.90 -11.26
N HIS A 130 -10.47 6.69 -10.94
CA HIS A 130 -11.02 5.40 -10.56
C HIS A 130 -11.90 4.78 -11.66
N ASN A 131 -12.22 5.56 -12.68
CA ASN A 131 -13.05 5.16 -13.81
C ASN A 131 -12.77 6.02 -15.05
N PHE A 132 -13.38 5.64 -16.18
CA PHE A 132 -13.22 6.36 -17.44
C PHE A 132 -13.75 7.80 -17.40
N GLU A 133 -14.86 8.04 -16.72
CA GLU A 133 -15.45 9.37 -16.63
C GLU A 133 -14.53 10.37 -15.93
N GLU A 134 -13.94 9.96 -14.81
CA GLU A 134 -12.92 10.75 -14.10
C GLU A 134 -11.68 10.96 -14.97
N PHE A 135 -11.19 9.88 -15.60
CA PHE A 135 -10.00 9.93 -16.46
C PHE A 135 -10.15 10.91 -17.61
N SER A 136 -11.29 10.86 -18.33
CA SER A 136 -11.54 11.67 -19.52
C SER A 136 -11.60 13.18 -19.23
N LYS A 137 -11.93 13.57 -18.00
CA LYS A 137 -12.01 14.97 -17.54
C LYS A 137 -10.66 15.53 -17.07
N GLN A 138 -9.66 14.68 -16.83
CA GLN A 138 -8.35 15.11 -16.30
C GLN A 138 -7.48 15.76 -17.37
N THR A 139 -6.56 16.59 -16.92
CA THR A 139 -5.43 17.05 -17.75
C THR A 139 -4.42 15.90 -17.87
N LEU A 140 -4.07 15.57 -19.11
CA LEU A 140 -3.15 14.47 -19.40
C LEU A 140 -1.71 14.98 -19.57
N TYR A 141 -0.75 14.15 -19.16
CA TYR A 141 0.69 14.39 -19.28
C TYR A 141 1.38 13.13 -19.80
N ASN A 142 2.39 13.28 -20.65
CA ASN A 142 3.22 12.15 -21.06
C ASN A 142 4.17 11.76 -19.91
N ARG A 143 3.75 10.84 -19.08
CA ARG A 143 4.57 10.18 -18.05
C ARG A 143 4.77 8.70 -18.34
N MET A 144 4.52 8.34 -19.60
CA MET A 144 4.56 6.97 -20.07
C MET A 144 5.91 6.32 -19.74
N ARG A 145 5.84 5.17 -19.11
CA ARG A 145 7.01 4.31 -18.87
C ARG A 145 7.47 3.67 -20.18
N LYS A 146 8.76 3.42 -20.28
CA LYS A 146 9.35 2.78 -21.49
C LYS A 146 9.08 1.28 -21.49
N ASP A 147 9.29 0.63 -20.35
CA ASP A 147 9.23 -0.82 -20.20
C ASP A 147 7.86 -1.27 -19.69
N ASP A 148 7.52 -2.51 -19.94
CA ASP A 148 6.33 -3.15 -19.39
C ASP A 148 6.48 -3.39 -17.87
N TYR A 149 5.37 -3.57 -17.19
CA TYR A 149 5.38 -4.03 -15.81
C TYR A 149 5.74 -5.51 -15.78
N ASP A 150 6.65 -5.87 -14.89
CA ASP A 150 7.02 -7.25 -14.60
C ASP A 150 6.52 -7.60 -13.19
N VAL A 151 5.76 -8.67 -13.09
CA VAL A 151 5.15 -9.15 -11.83
C VAL A 151 5.57 -10.59 -11.51
N GLU A 152 6.52 -11.15 -12.26
CA GLU A 152 6.95 -12.53 -12.10
C GLU A 152 7.44 -12.81 -10.67
N GLY A 153 6.95 -13.88 -10.07
CA GLY A 153 7.28 -14.29 -8.71
C GLY A 153 6.79 -13.35 -7.60
N TYR A 154 6.08 -12.26 -7.92
CA TYR A 154 5.57 -11.37 -6.89
C TYR A 154 4.39 -12.01 -6.16
N LEU A 155 4.45 -12.02 -4.82
CA LEU A 155 3.52 -12.72 -3.91
C LEU A 155 3.52 -14.25 -4.04
N GLU A 156 4.52 -14.85 -4.71
CA GLU A 156 4.64 -16.31 -4.77
C GLU A 156 4.78 -16.90 -3.35
N GLY A 157 3.99 -17.93 -3.07
CA GLY A 157 3.96 -18.61 -1.76
C GLY A 157 3.31 -17.80 -0.63
N VAL A 158 2.73 -16.63 -0.91
CA VAL A 158 1.93 -15.84 0.04
C VAL A 158 0.46 -16.27 -0.06
N GLU A 159 -0.18 -16.48 1.09
CA GLU A 159 -1.61 -16.76 1.18
C GLU A 159 -2.40 -15.45 1.06
N VAL A 160 -3.15 -15.31 -0.01
CA VAL A 160 -3.94 -14.10 -0.27
C VAL A 160 -5.37 -14.28 0.26
N VAL A 161 -5.81 -13.35 1.09
CA VAL A 161 -7.20 -13.27 1.58
C VAL A 161 -7.72 -11.84 1.36
N SER A 162 -9.04 -11.66 1.36
CA SER A 162 -9.66 -10.33 1.30
C SER A 162 -10.83 -10.29 2.27
N MET A 163 -10.64 -9.63 3.41
CA MET A 163 -11.67 -9.50 4.45
C MET A 163 -11.42 -8.31 5.37
N ASP A 164 -12.40 -7.98 6.21
CA ASP A 164 -12.24 -7.01 7.29
C ASP A 164 -11.09 -7.43 8.22
N TYR A 165 -10.18 -6.49 8.53
CA TYR A 165 -8.99 -6.76 9.33
C TYR A 165 -9.30 -7.29 10.74
N ARG A 166 -10.45 -6.91 11.34
CA ARG A 166 -10.89 -7.39 12.65
C ARG A 166 -11.18 -8.89 12.61
N ARG A 167 -11.87 -9.35 11.55
CA ARG A 167 -12.16 -10.77 11.34
C ARG A 167 -10.89 -11.57 11.09
N LEU A 168 -9.97 -11.02 10.32
CA LEU A 168 -8.68 -11.67 10.09
C LEU A 168 -7.87 -11.74 11.38
N PHE A 169 -7.82 -10.66 12.15
CA PHE A 169 -7.18 -10.65 13.46
C PHE A 169 -7.76 -11.72 14.41
N ASP A 170 -9.07 -11.81 14.52
CA ASP A 170 -9.76 -12.77 15.39
C ASP A 170 -9.44 -14.23 15.06
N GLN A 171 -9.16 -14.55 13.80
CA GLN A 171 -8.77 -15.90 13.37
C GLN A 171 -7.39 -16.30 13.90
N PHE A 172 -6.47 -15.34 14.10
CA PHE A 172 -5.08 -15.61 14.42
C PHE A 172 -4.66 -15.16 15.82
N CYS A 173 -5.40 -14.28 16.51
CA CYS A 173 -4.99 -13.67 17.77
C CYS A 173 -4.79 -14.66 18.93
N LYS A 174 -5.37 -15.86 18.84
CA LYS A 174 -5.24 -16.93 19.86
C LYS A 174 -4.15 -17.95 19.50
N MET A 175 -3.54 -17.85 18.34
CA MET A 175 -2.48 -18.75 17.92
C MET A 175 -1.15 -18.30 18.53
N GLU A 176 -0.34 -19.27 18.92
CA GLU A 176 1.04 -19.01 19.33
C GLU A 176 1.91 -18.66 18.08
N ASN A 177 2.99 -17.92 18.30
CA ASN A 177 3.95 -17.56 17.27
C ASN A 177 3.38 -16.79 16.05
N VAL A 178 2.44 -15.88 16.28
CA VAL A 178 1.94 -14.96 15.25
C VAL A 178 2.59 -13.59 15.40
N VAL A 179 2.98 -12.99 14.28
CA VAL A 179 3.39 -11.59 14.17
C VAL A 179 2.40 -10.88 13.27
N PHE A 180 1.68 -9.91 13.81
CA PHE A 180 0.75 -9.09 13.05
C PHE A 180 1.48 -7.91 12.40
N ILE A 181 1.11 -7.61 11.16
CA ILE A 181 1.62 -6.44 10.41
C ILE A 181 0.46 -5.48 10.23
N LEU A 182 0.67 -4.22 10.64
CA LEU A 182 -0.37 -3.21 10.65
C LEU A 182 0.14 -1.93 9.98
N ASP A 183 -0.51 -1.55 8.91
CA ASP A 183 -0.30 -0.30 8.18
C ASP A 183 -1.65 0.41 7.93
N PRO A 184 -2.38 0.76 9.00
CA PRO A 184 -3.66 1.43 8.85
C PRO A 184 -3.50 2.84 8.27
N PRO A 185 -4.55 3.46 7.75
CA PRO A 185 -4.55 4.90 7.43
C PRO A 185 -4.05 5.70 8.63
N TYR A 186 -3.25 6.74 8.39
CA TYR A 186 -2.64 7.49 9.49
C TYR A 186 -3.63 8.48 10.12
N LEU A 187 -3.79 8.43 11.44
CA LEU A 187 -4.66 9.33 12.20
C LEU A 187 -4.17 10.78 12.02
N SER A 188 -5.10 11.69 11.73
CA SER A 188 -4.86 13.14 11.52
C SER A 188 -4.06 13.50 10.28
N THR A 189 -3.86 12.59 9.34
CA THR A 189 -3.31 12.93 8.03
C THR A 189 -4.44 13.22 7.04
N ASP A 190 -4.19 14.15 6.10
CA ASP A 190 -5.15 14.43 5.04
C ASP A 190 -5.31 13.20 4.13
N CYS A 191 -6.52 12.70 4.09
CA CYS A 191 -6.87 11.48 3.38
C CYS A 191 -7.78 11.74 2.18
N ALA A 192 -7.69 12.92 1.60
CA ALA A 192 -8.45 13.32 0.41
C ALA A 192 -8.34 12.33 -0.76
N THR A 193 -7.34 11.45 -0.73
CA THR A 193 -7.13 10.39 -1.73
C THR A 193 -8.07 9.19 -1.52
N TYR A 194 -8.60 9.00 -0.31
CA TYR A 194 -9.55 7.93 0.00
C TYR A 194 -10.97 8.50 -0.04
N LYS A 195 -11.54 8.61 -1.23
CA LYS A 195 -12.95 9.02 -1.43
C LYS A 195 -13.87 7.87 -1.01
N SER A 196 -14.17 7.76 0.27
CA SER A 196 -15.34 7.00 0.71
C SER A 196 -16.05 7.76 1.83
N ASP A 197 -17.37 7.76 1.82
CA ASP A 197 -18.23 8.26 2.90
C ASP A 197 -18.01 7.49 4.22
N ASN A 198 -17.22 6.44 4.20
CA ASN A 198 -16.80 5.56 5.30
C ASN A 198 -15.34 5.76 5.69
N TYR A 199 -14.88 7.03 5.78
CA TYR A 199 -13.55 7.28 6.27
C TYR A 199 -13.39 6.80 7.73
N TRP A 200 -12.17 6.35 8.07
CA TRP A 200 -11.81 5.88 9.41
C TRP A 200 -12.17 6.88 10.50
N LYS A 201 -12.94 6.43 11.46
CA LYS A 201 -13.30 7.19 12.67
C LYS A 201 -12.28 6.91 13.78
N LEU A 202 -12.24 7.73 14.80
CA LEU A 202 -11.36 7.52 15.95
C LEU A 202 -11.55 6.11 16.57
N SER A 203 -12.79 5.58 16.57
CA SER A 203 -13.09 4.22 17.03
C SER A 203 -12.32 3.13 16.25
N ASP A 204 -12.11 3.31 14.95
CA ASP A 204 -11.37 2.34 14.13
C ASP A 204 -9.89 2.29 14.53
N TYR A 205 -9.29 3.45 14.82
CA TYR A 205 -7.91 3.51 15.35
C TYR A 205 -7.81 2.90 16.75
N LEU A 206 -8.79 3.11 17.62
CA LEU A 206 -8.83 2.48 18.95
C LEU A 206 -8.98 0.96 18.83
N ASP A 207 -9.73 0.45 17.86
CA ASP A 207 -9.83 -0.98 17.59
C ASP A 207 -8.50 -1.56 17.09
N VAL A 208 -7.74 -0.83 16.26
CA VAL A 208 -6.37 -1.23 15.89
C VAL A 208 -5.46 -1.30 17.12
N LEU A 209 -5.52 -0.31 18.04
CA LEU A 209 -4.73 -0.35 19.28
C LEU A 209 -5.06 -1.55 20.16
N LYS A 210 -6.32 -2.04 20.14
CA LYS A 210 -6.68 -3.30 20.80
C LYS A 210 -5.97 -4.50 20.20
N CYS A 211 -5.81 -4.54 18.87
CA CYS A 211 -5.06 -5.61 18.19
C CYS A 211 -3.59 -5.67 18.62
N LEU A 212 -3.01 -4.55 19.05
CA LEU A 212 -1.61 -4.49 19.50
C LEU A 212 -1.40 -5.01 20.92
N LYS A 213 -2.46 -5.06 21.72
CA LYS A 213 -2.37 -5.44 23.13
C LYS A 213 -2.04 -6.93 23.26
N ASN A 214 -0.93 -7.23 23.96
CA ASN A 214 -0.45 -8.61 24.20
C ASN A 214 -0.14 -9.42 22.92
N THR A 215 0.16 -8.75 21.80
CA THR A 215 0.54 -9.41 20.55
C THR A 215 1.95 -9.03 20.13
N LYS A 216 2.57 -9.84 19.27
CA LYS A 216 3.76 -9.47 18.53
C LYS A 216 3.33 -8.75 17.27
N PHE A 217 3.96 -7.62 16.95
CA PHE A 217 3.55 -6.82 15.80
C PHE A 217 4.68 -6.04 15.14
N VAL A 218 4.42 -5.65 13.90
CA VAL A 218 5.08 -4.57 13.15
C VAL A 218 4.02 -3.54 12.83
N TYR A 219 4.18 -2.31 13.30
CA TYR A 219 3.23 -1.22 13.10
C TYR A 219 3.88 -0.08 12.33
N PHE A 220 3.25 0.37 11.25
CA PHE A 220 3.71 1.49 10.45
C PHE A 220 2.90 2.74 10.76
N THR A 221 3.60 3.86 10.86
CA THR A 221 3.01 5.19 11.06
C THR A 221 3.99 6.27 10.63
N SER A 222 3.67 7.52 10.89
CA SER A 222 4.58 8.65 10.67
C SER A 222 4.47 9.67 11.81
N SER A 223 5.41 10.58 11.91
CA SER A 223 5.36 11.69 12.86
C SER A 223 4.22 12.69 12.58
N LYS A 224 3.55 12.57 11.41
CA LYS A 224 2.32 13.33 11.11
C LYS A 224 1.09 12.74 11.80
N SER A 225 1.15 11.48 12.22
CA SER A 225 0.05 10.79 12.89
C SER A 225 0.09 11.05 14.38
N THR A 226 -1.05 11.38 14.97
CA THR A 226 -1.21 11.58 16.42
C THR A 226 -1.42 10.27 17.17
N ILE A 227 -1.36 9.11 16.52
CA ILE A 227 -1.66 7.81 17.14
C ILE A 227 -0.71 7.47 18.29
N VAL A 228 0.58 7.79 18.17
CA VAL A 228 1.59 7.52 19.21
C VAL A 228 1.33 8.42 20.40
N GLU A 229 1.06 9.71 20.17
CA GLU A 229 0.70 10.67 21.21
C GLU A 229 -0.58 10.26 21.94
N LEU A 230 -1.61 9.81 21.20
CA LEU A 230 -2.85 9.29 21.78
C LEU A 230 -2.59 8.08 22.67
N ALA A 231 -1.77 7.13 22.24
CA ALA A 231 -1.41 5.95 23.02
C ALA A 231 -0.66 6.32 24.31
N ASP A 232 0.28 7.27 24.23
CA ASP A 232 0.98 7.80 25.40
C ASP A 232 0.04 8.53 26.36
N TRP A 233 -0.92 9.28 25.85
CA TRP A 233 -1.92 9.97 26.67
C TRP A 233 -2.81 8.97 27.41
N ILE A 234 -3.31 7.94 26.69
CA ILE A 234 -4.13 6.85 27.25
C ILE A 234 -3.39 6.17 28.41
N ALA A 235 -2.09 5.88 28.23
CA ALA A 235 -1.28 5.23 29.27
C ALA A 235 -1.11 6.08 30.52
N ARG A 236 -0.84 7.39 30.35
CA ARG A 236 -0.63 8.31 31.50
C ARG A 236 -1.89 8.57 32.33
N ASN A 237 -3.05 8.28 31.78
CA ASN A 237 -4.35 8.51 32.42
C ASN A 237 -5.05 7.21 32.87
N ASP A 238 -4.28 6.14 33.11
CA ASP A 238 -4.73 4.83 33.59
C ASP A 238 -5.77 4.10 32.74
N PHE A 239 -5.82 4.42 31.45
CA PHE A 239 -6.73 3.79 30.50
C PHE A 239 -6.20 2.47 29.88
N HIS A 240 -5.32 1.71 30.52
CA HIS A 240 -4.84 0.37 30.09
C HIS A 240 -3.42 0.25 29.52
N GLY A 241 -2.51 1.20 29.78
CA GLY A 241 -1.11 1.15 29.34
C GLY A 241 -0.91 1.50 27.86
N ASN A 242 0.33 1.78 27.50
CA ASN A 242 0.69 2.08 26.10
C ASN A 242 0.93 0.77 25.33
N PRO A 243 0.16 0.44 24.27
CA PRO A 243 0.39 -0.77 23.47
C PRO A 243 1.76 -0.79 22.77
N PHE A 244 2.38 0.38 22.55
CA PHE A 244 3.71 0.52 21.93
C PHE A 244 4.87 0.42 22.93
N GLU A 245 4.58 0.29 24.23
CA GLU A 245 5.63 0.15 25.24
C GLU A 245 6.53 -1.05 24.95
N GLY A 246 7.86 -0.82 24.96
CA GLY A 246 8.87 -1.82 24.65
C GLY A 246 9.04 -2.10 23.15
N ALA A 247 8.37 -1.40 22.25
CA ALA A 247 8.61 -1.54 20.81
C ALA A 247 9.92 -0.83 20.40
N THR A 248 10.69 -1.49 19.52
CA THR A 248 11.81 -0.85 18.82
C THR A 248 11.29 0.04 17.70
N ILE A 249 11.77 1.27 17.61
CA ILE A 249 11.32 2.25 16.63
C ILE A 249 12.40 2.50 15.58
N HIS A 250 12.12 2.18 14.33
CA HIS A 250 12.93 2.58 13.18
C HIS A 250 12.31 3.82 12.54
N ARG A 251 13.13 4.85 12.27
CA ARG A 251 12.70 6.12 11.69
C ARG A 251 13.45 6.43 10.42
N PHE A 252 12.74 6.96 9.43
CA PHE A 252 13.30 7.48 8.19
C PHE A 252 12.79 8.89 7.94
N HIS A 253 13.70 9.85 7.93
CA HIS A 253 13.36 11.23 7.62
C HIS A 253 12.94 11.40 6.16
N VAL A 254 11.85 12.11 5.94
CA VAL A 254 11.29 12.41 4.62
C VAL A 254 11.22 13.93 4.47
N GLU A 255 11.97 14.45 3.51
CA GLU A 255 11.83 15.83 3.07
C GLU A 255 10.59 15.95 2.19
N GLY A 256 9.57 16.64 2.68
CA GLY A 256 8.32 16.90 1.97
C GLY A 256 8.29 18.33 1.42
N ILE A 257 7.52 18.56 0.36
CA ILE A 257 7.37 19.89 -0.24
C ILE A 257 6.77 20.89 0.75
N ALA A 258 5.85 20.47 1.60
CA ALA A 258 5.15 21.33 2.57
C ALA A 258 5.68 21.18 4.00
N LEU A 259 6.04 19.99 4.41
CA LEU A 259 6.48 19.65 5.78
C LEU A 259 7.41 18.44 5.75
N ASN A 260 8.49 18.51 6.51
CA ASN A 260 9.34 17.36 6.80
C ASN A 260 8.64 16.45 7.82
N TYR A 261 8.83 15.16 7.69
CA TYR A 261 8.27 14.19 8.63
C TYR A 261 9.11 12.92 8.69
N ASP A 262 8.91 12.12 9.72
CA ASP A 262 9.53 10.81 9.83
C ASP A 262 8.51 9.72 9.53
N ASP A 263 8.84 8.84 8.57
CA ASP A 263 8.18 7.53 8.48
C ASP A 263 8.71 6.65 9.61
N MET A 264 7.82 5.95 10.29
CA MET A 264 8.15 5.13 11.45
C MET A 264 7.64 3.69 11.29
N MET A 265 8.49 2.75 11.72
CA MET A 265 8.12 1.35 11.90
C MET A 265 8.39 0.95 13.35
N LEU A 266 7.37 0.55 14.08
CA LEU A 266 7.43 0.10 15.46
C LEU A 266 7.35 -1.43 15.48
N VAL A 267 8.33 -2.08 16.07
CA VAL A 267 8.47 -3.54 16.12
C VAL A 267 8.44 -4.03 17.56
N LYS A 268 7.48 -4.89 17.86
CA LYS A 268 7.38 -5.64 19.11
C LYS A 268 7.20 -7.11 18.77
N ALA A 269 8.28 -7.74 18.30
CA ALA A 269 8.25 -9.09 17.75
C ALA A 269 9.26 -10.04 18.40
N ALA A 270 9.98 -9.58 19.44
CA ALA A 270 10.93 -10.40 20.20
C ALA A 270 10.23 -11.35 21.18
#